data_8639113edd40bea5b732b6f4b4ee6177
#
_entry.id   8639113edd40bea5b732b6f4b4ee6177
#
_cell.length_a   1.000
_cell.length_b   1.000
_cell.length_c   1.000
_cell.angle_alpha   90.00
_cell.angle_beta   90.00
_cell.angle_gamma   90.00
#
_symmetry.space_group_name_H-M   'P 1'
#
loop_
_entity.id
_entity.type
_entity.pdbx_description
1 polymer ?
#
loop_
_entity_poly.entity_id
_entity_poly.type
_entity_poly.pdbx_seq_one_letter_code
_entity_poly.pdbx_strand_id
1 'polypeptide(L)'
;SGVMSWAGDCSSTLTEVRFETLATIGHMLAVPSGIEERPHVQQALGEMCTYLTLLRNAIRAGHVDCHKTKGGHYAPAAFFDRRSMVTRVSERFCDLVEHIGTSSTIFTHSAEDWDNPEIKKYLDTYMRGHNTTPLDRHKICKLAWELTGDSYGRRQQLYERLHSGDAEVVKAG
;
A
#
# COMPACT_ATOMS: atom_id res chain seq x y z
N SER A 1 -26.92 0.27 -11.27
CA SER A 1 -26.76 1.11 -12.47
C SER A 1 -25.30 1.03 -12.95
N GLY A 2 -25.07 1.06 -14.28
CA GLY A 2 -23.72 0.92 -14.87
C GLY A 2 -22.70 1.92 -14.36
N VAL A 3 -23.12 3.13 -13.98
CA VAL A 3 -22.25 4.18 -13.43
C VAL A 3 -21.57 3.73 -12.14
N MET A 4 -22.30 3.11 -11.23
CA MET A 4 -21.72 2.60 -9.95
C MET A 4 -20.74 1.46 -10.20
N SER A 5 -20.99 0.60 -11.16
CA SER A 5 -20.07 -0.49 -11.52
C SER A 5 -18.74 0.06 -12.06
N TRP A 6 -18.78 1.07 -12.90
CA TRP A 6 -17.55 1.69 -13.42
C TRP A 6 -16.78 2.48 -12.37
N ALA A 7 -17.47 3.28 -11.55
CA ALA A 7 -16.84 3.99 -10.45
C ALA A 7 -16.12 3.03 -9.50
N GLY A 8 -16.76 1.90 -9.21
CA GLY A 8 -16.16 0.86 -8.38
C GLY A 8 -15.00 0.13 -9.03
N ASP A 9 -15.04 -0.05 -10.35
CA ASP A 9 -13.95 -0.66 -11.09
C ASP A 9 -12.71 0.26 -11.11
N CYS A 10 -12.88 1.55 -11.38
CA CYS A 10 -11.82 2.54 -11.28
C CYS A 10 -11.21 2.59 -9.87
N SER A 11 -12.06 2.62 -8.84
CA SER A 11 -11.61 2.61 -7.45
C SER A 11 -10.81 1.35 -7.10
N SER A 12 -11.27 0.17 -7.55
CA SER A 12 -10.57 -1.09 -7.32
C SER A 12 -9.20 -1.13 -8.01
N THR A 13 -9.11 -0.61 -9.23
CA THR A 13 -7.86 -0.54 -10.00
C THR A 13 -6.86 0.43 -9.33
N LEU A 14 -7.32 1.58 -8.85
CA LEU A 14 -6.46 2.50 -8.08
C LEU A 14 -5.93 1.84 -6.80
N THR A 15 -6.78 1.09 -6.10
CA THR A 15 -6.38 0.36 -4.90
C THR A 15 -5.39 -0.77 -5.22
N GLU A 16 -5.55 -1.46 -6.35
CA GLU A 16 -4.59 -2.47 -6.80
C GLU A 16 -3.19 -1.87 -6.95
N VAL A 17 -3.07 -0.75 -7.65
CA VAL A 17 -1.78 -0.05 -7.83
C VAL A 17 -1.20 0.39 -6.48
N ARG A 18 -2.04 0.89 -5.59
CA ARG A 18 -1.63 1.27 -4.23
C ARG A 18 -1.10 0.07 -3.44
N PHE A 19 -1.80 -1.05 -3.45
CA PHE A 19 -1.39 -2.27 -2.75
C PHE A 19 -0.08 -2.83 -3.31
N GLU A 20 0.08 -2.82 -4.63
CA GLU A 20 1.34 -3.20 -5.27
C GLU A 20 2.49 -2.28 -4.84
N THR A 21 2.26 -0.97 -4.80
CA THR A 21 3.24 0.01 -4.34
C THR A 21 3.65 -0.25 -2.89
N LEU A 22 2.68 -0.44 -1.98
CA LEU A 22 2.96 -0.70 -0.57
C LEU A 22 3.68 -2.04 -0.35
N ALA A 23 3.29 -3.09 -1.08
CA ALA A 23 3.99 -4.38 -1.01
C ALA A 23 5.44 -4.27 -1.50
N THR A 24 5.66 -3.52 -2.58
CA THR A 24 7.01 -3.23 -3.10
C THR A 24 7.85 -2.48 -2.07
N ILE A 25 7.29 -1.45 -1.43
CA ILE A 25 7.98 -0.68 -0.38
C ILE A 25 8.29 -1.55 0.83
N GLY A 26 7.36 -2.43 1.24
CA GLY A 26 7.62 -3.41 2.29
C GLY A 26 8.84 -4.29 1.99
N HIS A 27 8.94 -4.79 0.76
CA HIS A 27 10.12 -5.53 0.31
C HIS A 27 11.39 -4.66 0.27
N MET A 28 11.29 -3.44 -0.27
CA MET A 28 12.40 -2.49 -0.32
C MET A 28 12.89 -2.06 1.07
N LEU A 29 12.06 -2.10 2.11
CA LEU A 29 12.48 -1.88 3.50
C LEU A 29 13.22 -3.09 4.07
N ALA A 30 12.77 -4.30 3.74
CA ALA A 30 13.31 -5.53 4.27
C ALA A 30 14.74 -5.80 3.79
N VAL A 31 14.99 -5.70 2.47
CA VAL A 31 16.29 -6.02 1.86
C VAL A 31 17.44 -5.16 2.39
N PRO A 32 17.37 -3.82 2.38
CA PRO A 32 18.43 -2.99 2.93
C PRO A 32 18.59 -3.11 4.46
N SER A 33 17.59 -3.64 5.14
CA SER A 33 17.66 -3.92 6.58
C SER A 33 18.25 -5.30 6.89
N GLY A 34 18.44 -6.17 5.88
CA GLY A 34 18.95 -7.53 6.04
C GLY A 34 18.00 -8.45 6.80
N ILE A 35 16.70 -8.21 6.69
CA ILE A 35 15.65 -8.95 7.43
C ILE A 35 14.68 -9.69 6.51
N GLU A 36 14.93 -9.69 5.20
CA GLU A 36 14.05 -10.27 4.18
C GLU A 36 13.75 -11.76 4.41
N GLU A 37 14.70 -12.49 4.99
CA GLU A 37 14.56 -13.92 5.30
C GLU A 37 13.93 -14.20 6.67
N ARG A 38 13.59 -13.16 7.45
CA ARG A 38 12.97 -13.34 8.76
C ARG A 38 11.53 -13.84 8.62
N PRO A 39 11.11 -14.88 9.39
CA PRO A 39 9.78 -15.48 9.24
C PRO A 39 8.62 -14.47 9.33
N HIS A 40 8.68 -13.51 10.25
CA HIS A 40 7.63 -12.50 10.41
C HIS A 40 7.58 -11.53 9.21
N VAL A 41 8.72 -11.24 8.58
CA VAL A 41 8.78 -10.39 7.36
C VAL A 41 8.22 -11.16 6.17
N GLN A 42 8.60 -12.43 6.02
CA GLN A 42 8.06 -13.31 4.97
C GLN A 42 6.55 -13.48 5.11
N GLN A 43 6.04 -13.64 6.33
CA GLN A 43 4.60 -13.70 6.61
C GLN A 43 3.89 -12.40 6.21
N ALA A 44 4.45 -11.24 6.58
CA ALA A 44 3.88 -9.93 6.24
C ALA A 44 3.83 -9.72 4.71
N LEU A 45 4.92 -9.99 4.01
CA LEU A 45 4.98 -9.89 2.54
C LEU A 45 4.04 -10.89 1.86
N GLY A 46 3.97 -12.13 2.37
CA GLY A 46 3.06 -13.16 1.89
C GLY A 46 1.59 -12.77 2.06
N GLU A 47 1.23 -12.15 3.19
CA GLU A 47 -0.10 -11.60 3.44
C GLU A 47 -0.45 -10.52 2.40
N MET A 48 0.46 -9.55 2.17
CA MET A 48 0.28 -8.49 1.16
C MET A 48 0.11 -9.05 -0.25
N CYS A 49 0.96 -10.00 -0.65
CA CYS A 49 0.86 -10.67 -1.96
C CYS A 49 -0.46 -11.42 -2.13
N THR A 50 -0.95 -12.06 -1.06
CA THR A 50 -2.23 -12.78 -1.08
C THR A 50 -3.38 -11.84 -1.33
N TYR A 51 -3.50 -10.74 -0.59
CA TYR A 51 -4.57 -9.76 -0.80
C TYR A 51 -4.50 -9.08 -2.16
N LEU A 52 -3.30 -8.74 -2.63
CA LEU A 52 -3.10 -8.17 -3.97
C LEU A 52 -3.57 -9.14 -5.06
N THR A 53 -3.24 -10.43 -4.93
CA THR A 53 -3.67 -11.47 -5.88
C THR A 53 -5.18 -11.66 -5.87
N LEU A 54 -5.80 -11.66 -4.68
CA LEU A 54 -7.25 -11.76 -4.55
C LEU A 54 -7.95 -10.57 -5.21
N LEU A 55 -7.46 -9.34 -4.99
CA LEU A 55 -8.01 -8.14 -5.62
C LEU A 55 -7.90 -8.19 -7.15
N ARG A 56 -6.73 -8.58 -7.67
CA ARG A 56 -6.50 -8.75 -9.11
C ARG A 56 -7.47 -9.77 -9.73
N ASN A 57 -7.66 -10.90 -9.06
CA ASN A 57 -8.57 -11.92 -9.53
C ASN A 57 -10.02 -11.44 -9.51
N ALA A 58 -10.43 -10.70 -8.48
CA ALA A 58 -11.78 -10.14 -8.39
C ALA A 58 -12.04 -9.07 -9.47
N ILE A 59 -11.06 -8.21 -9.79
CA ILE A 59 -11.12 -7.24 -10.88
C ILE A 59 -11.28 -7.99 -12.22
N ARG A 60 -10.46 -9.00 -12.47
CA ARG A 60 -10.52 -9.82 -13.69
C ARG A 60 -11.85 -10.53 -13.86
N ALA A 61 -12.36 -11.13 -12.78
CA ALA A 61 -13.67 -11.77 -12.78
C ALA A 61 -14.78 -10.78 -13.16
N GLY A 62 -14.75 -9.57 -12.57
CA GLY A 62 -15.71 -8.52 -12.90
C GLY A 62 -15.67 -8.10 -14.38
N HIS A 63 -14.50 -8.12 -15.02
CA HIS A 63 -14.36 -7.82 -16.44
C HIS A 63 -14.84 -8.97 -17.33
N VAL A 64 -14.58 -10.23 -16.93
CA VAL A 64 -15.07 -11.42 -17.69
C VAL A 64 -16.59 -11.50 -17.65
N ASP A 65 -17.18 -11.27 -16.47
CA ASP A 65 -18.63 -11.34 -16.24
C ASP A 65 -19.34 -10.01 -16.54
N CYS A 66 -18.75 -9.15 -17.38
CA CYS A 66 -19.36 -7.88 -17.71
C CYS A 66 -20.70 -8.03 -18.41
N HIS A 67 -21.61 -7.08 -18.18
CA HIS A 67 -22.94 -7.08 -18.77
C HIS A 67 -23.22 -5.81 -19.55
N LYS A 68 -24.09 -5.91 -20.56
CA LYS A 68 -24.50 -4.76 -21.35
C LYS A 68 -25.60 -3.98 -20.63
N THR A 69 -25.37 -2.70 -20.41
CA THR A 69 -26.34 -1.79 -19.80
C THR A 69 -27.45 -1.42 -20.80
N LYS A 70 -28.54 -0.83 -20.30
CA LYS A 70 -29.64 -0.31 -21.16
C LYS A 70 -29.15 0.76 -22.13
N GLY A 71 -28.07 1.49 -21.81
CA GLY A 71 -27.45 2.49 -22.69
C GLY A 71 -26.50 1.90 -23.73
N GLY A 72 -26.39 0.58 -23.82
CA GLY A 72 -25.55 -0.10 -24.81
C GLY A 72 -24.07 -0.27 -24.45
N HIS A 73 -23.64 0.23 -23.28
CA HIS A 73 -22.27 0.12 -22.79
C HIS A 73 -22.10 -1.14 -21.94
N TYR A 74 -20.89 -1.70 -21.92
CA TYR A 74 -20.54 -2.79 -21.01
C TYR A 74 -20.15 -2.24 -19.65
N ALA A 75 -20.62 -2.87 -18.59
CA ALA A 75 -20.27 -2.56 -17.21
C ALA A 75 -19.73 -3.80 -16.50
N PRO A 76 -18.65 -3.67 -15.71
CA PRO A 76 -18.11 -4.78 -14.93
C PRO A 76 -19.15 -5.34 -13.95
N ALA A 77 -19.12 -6.65 -13.75
CA ALA A 77 -19.91 -7.31 -12.72
C ALA A 77 -19.20 -7.31 -11.37
N ALA A 78 -19.90 -7.73 -10.32
CA ALA A 78 -19.35 -8.06 -8.99
C ALA A 78 -18.51 -6.93 -8.38
N PHE A 79 -19.17 -5.86 -7.97
CA PHE A 79 -18.51 -4.72 -7.33
C PHE A 79 -18.44 -4.82 -5.79
N PHE A 80 -19.43 -5.43 -5.15
CA PHE A 80 -19.57 -5.40 -3.68
C PHE A 80 -18.52 -6.21 -2.93
N ASP A 81 -18.08 -7.32 -3.46
CA ASP A 81 -17.03 -8.16 -2.92
C ASP A 81 -15.68 -7.42 -2.87
N ARG A 82 -15.29 -6.80 -3.98
CA ARG A 82 -14.07 -5.97 -4.08
C ARG A 82 -14.12 -4.80 -3.10
N ARG A 83 -15.25 -4.12 -3.04
CA ARG A 83 -15.47 -2.99 -2.15
C ARG A 83 -15.33 -3.39 -0.69
N SER A 84 -15.97 -4.49 -0.27
CA SER A 84 -15.86 -5.00 1.10
C SER A 84 -14.43 -5.39 1.46
N MET A 85 -13.68 -5.96 0.53
CA MET A 85 -12.28 -6.32 0.74
C MET A 85 -11.41 -5.06 0.90
N VAL A 86 -11.51 -4.10 -0.02
CA VAL A 86 -10.70 -2.87 -0.01
C VAL A 86 -10.87 -2.10 1.29
N THR A 87 -12.10 -1.88 1.76
CA THR A 87 -12.36 -1.13 3.01
C THR A 87 -11.73 -1.77 4.25
N ARG A 88 -11.52 -3.08 4.26
CA ARG A 88 -10.94 -3.81 5.40
C ARG A 88 -9.43 -3.97 5.31
N VAL A 89 -8.93 -4.08 4.09
CA VAL A 89 -7.53 -4.47 3.85
C VAL A 89 -6.61 -3.26 3.68
N SER A 90 -7.14 -2.09 3.30
CA SER A 90 -6.33 -0.88 3.07
C SER A 90 -5.52 -0.46 4.29
N GLU A 91 -6.11 -0.49 5.50
CA GLU A 91 -5.37 -0.18 6.73
C GLU A 91 -4.29 -1.24 7.00
N ARG A 92 -4.63 -2.51 6.78
CA ARG A 92 -3.71 -3.62 7.02
C ARG A 92 -2.45 -3.53 6.17
N PHE A 93 -2.51 -3.04 4.94
CA PHE A 93 -1.32 -2.81 4.13
C PHE A 93 -0.37 -1.78 4.73
N CYS A 94 -0.90 -0.68 5.25
CA CYS A 94 -0.08 0.32 5.94
C CYS A 94 0.54 -0.25 7.22
N ASP A 95 -0.23 -0.97 8.03
CA ASP A 95 0.25 -1.64 9.24
C ASP A 95 1.40 -2.63 8.93
N LEU A 96 1.28 -3.39 7.85
CA LEU A 96 2.31 -4.35 7.45
C LEU A 96 3.60 -3.65 7.00
N VAL A 97 3.51 -2.53 6.27
CA VAL A 97 4.68 -1.72 5.91
C VAL A 97 5.34 -1.13 7.16
N GLU A 98 4.55 -0.56 8.07
CA GLU A 98 5.02 -0.02 9.35
C GLU A 98 5.66 -1.11 10.22
N HIS A 99 5.08 -2.31 10.24
CA HIS A 99 5.63 -3.46 10.94
C HIS A 99 6.99 -3.91 10.38
N ILE A 100 7.17 -3.94 9.07
CA ILE A 100 8.45 -4.27 8.44
C ILE A 100 9.47 -3.16 8.67
N GLY A 101 9.07 -1.90 8.51
CA GLY A 101 9.94 -0.74 8.66
C GLY A 101 10.33 -0.42 10.09
N THR A 102 9.50 -0.82 11.06
CA THR A 102 9.71 -0.56 12.49
C THR A 102 10.04 0.91 12.80
N SER A 103 10.92 1.18 13.75
CA SER A 103 11.38 2.53 14.09
C SER A 103 12.14 3.23 12.97
N SER A 104 12.64 2.52 11.97
CA SER A 104 13.39 3.12 10.85
C SER A 104 12.55 4.08 10.01
N THR A 105 11.23 3.90 9.98
CA THR A 105 10.30 4.80 9.29
C THR A 105 10.05 6.10 10.04
N ILE A 106 10.26 6.12 11.35
CA ILE A 106 10.06 7.30 12.20
C ILE A 106 11.32 8.19 12.21
N PHE A 107 12.51 7.59 12.21
CA PHE A 107 13.79 8.29 12.23
C PHE A 107 14.15 8.80 10.84
N THR A 108 13.38 9.76 10.34
CA THR A 108 13.65 10.41 9.06
C THR A 108 14.31 11.77 9.27
N HIS A 109 15.33 12.04 8.48
CA HIS A 109 16.13 13.27 8.53
C HIS A 109 15.82 14.13 7.32
N SER A 110 16.07 15.45 7.44
CA SER A 110 15.89 16.39 6.34
C SER A 110 17.04 16.31 5.33
N ALA A 111 16.87 16.92 4.17
CA ALA A 111 17.95 17.03 3.19
C ALA A 111 19.12 17.85 3.75
N GLU A 112 18.81 18.90 4.52
CA GLU A 112 19.79 19.76 5.17
C GLU A 112 20.66 19.00 6.18
N ASP A 113 20.10 18.01 6.89
CA ASP A 113 20.86 17.13 7.78
C ASP A 113 21.90 16.30 7.02
N TRP A 114 21.53 15.82 5.83
CA TRP A 114 22.43 15.05 4.97
C TRP A 114 23.51 15.91 4.31
N ASP A 115 23.25 17.19 4.12
CA ASP A 115 24.20 18.16 3.57
C ASP A 115 25.11 18.75 4.65
N ASN A 116 24.78 18.62 5.94
CA ASN A 116 25.58 19.09 7.05
C ASN A 116 26.70 18.10 7.41
N PRO A 117 28.00 18.44 7.22
CA PRO A 117 29.12 17.53 7.48
C PRO A 117 29.20 17.02 8.92
N GLU A 118 28.77 17.82 9.89
CA GLU A 118 28.81 17.44 11.31
C GLU A 118 27.74 16.37 11.65
N ILE A 119 26.60 16.42 10.99
CA ILE A 119 25.51 15.45 11.17
C ILE A 119 25.75 14.24 10.29
N LYS A 120 26.12 14.45 9.02
CA LYS A 120 26.31 13.41 8.01
C LYS A 120 27.20 12.26 8.48
N LYS A 121 28.29 12.54 9.19
CA LYS A 121 29.19 11.50 9.74
C LYS A 121 28.47 10.51 10.65
N TYR A 122 27.45 10.95 11.39
CA TYR A 122 26.63 10.09 12.24
C TYR A 122 25.60 9.35 11.39
N LEU A 123 24.96 10.01 10.43
CA LEU A 123 24.02 9.38 9.51
C LEU A 123 24.71 8.26 8.70
N ASP A 124 25.89 8.52 8.17
CA ASP A 124 26.69 7.52 7.45
C ASP A 124 27.06 6.32 8.35
N THR A 125 27.12 6.51 9.65
CA THR A 125 27.45 5.46 10.62
C THR A 125 26.20 4.67 11.05
N TYR A 126 25.14 5.36 11.45
CA TYR A 126 23.98 4.75 12.11
C TYR A 126 22.84 4.38 11.16
N MET A 127 22.79 5.00 9.96
CA MET A 127 21.79 4.67 8.93
C MET A 127 22.27 3.59 7.95
N ARG A 128 23.35 2.89 8.24
CA ARG A 128 23.88 1.82 7.39
C ARG A 128 22.83 0.76 7.11
N GLY A 129 22.82 0.31 5.86
CA GLY A 129 22.01 -0.81 5.41
C GLY A 129 22.87 -1.96 4.90
N HIS A 130 22.20 -3.08 4.64
CA HIS A 130 22.79 -4.23 3.98
C HIS A 130 22.82 -3.97 2.47
N ASN A 131 24.01 -4.03 1.85
CA ASN A 131 24.19 -3.83 0.40
C ASN A 131 23.58 -2.55 -0.19
N THR A 132 23.52 -1.47 0.60
CA THR A 132 22.97 -0.17 0.17
C THR A 132 23.72 0.98 0.84
N THR A 133 23.63 2.17 0.27
CA THR A 133 24.16 3.37 0.93
C THR A 133 23.24 3.79 2.07
N PRO A 134 23.78 4.48 3.13
CA PRO A 134 22.95 5.02 4.20
C PRO A 134 21.85 5.96 3.69
N LEU A 135 22.20 6.80 2.71
CA LEU A 135 21.27 7.76 2.11
C LEU A 135 20.13 7.04 1.35
N ASP A 136 20.43 6.01 0.57
CA ASP A 136 19.42 5.29 -0.20
C ASP A 136 18.49 4.49 0.73
N ARG A 137 19.03 3.85 1.77
CA ARG A 137 18.20 3.23 2.81
C ARG A 137 17.29 4.26 3.47
N HIS A 138 17.82 5.43 3.81
CA HIS A 138 17.03 6.51 4.40
C HIS A 138 15.89 6.98 3.50
N LYS A 139 16.15 7.15 2.18
CA LYS A 139 15.12 7.54 1.22
C LYS A 139 13.96 6.54 1.18
N ILE A 140 14.24 5.24 1.26
CA ILE A 140 13.21 4.19 1.30
C ILE A 140 12.39 4.31 2.59
N CYS A 141 13.05 4.47 3.74
CA CYS A 141 12.37 4.66 5.03
C CYS A 141 11.47 5.91 5.02
N LYS A 142 11.98 7.02 4.47
CA LYS A 142 11.22 8.26 4.34
C LYS A 142 10.02 8.11 3.42
N LEU A 143 10.18 7.43 2.27
CA LEU A 143 9.08 7.14 1.36
C LEU A 143 8.00 6.29 2.04
N ALA A 144 8.39 5.27 2.80
CA ALA A 144 7.46 4.46 3.57
C ALA A 144 6.68 5.31 4.58
N TRP A 145 7.35 6.17 5.33
CA TRP A 145 6.72 7.11 6.26
C TRP A 145 5.72 8.04 5.55
N GLU A 146 6.10 8.67 4.44
CA GLU A 146 5.23 9.57 3.68
C GLU A 146 3.96 8.88 3.15
N LEU A 147 4.05 7.59 2.85
CA LEU A 147 2.90 6.83 2.34
C LEU A 147 2.04 6.17 3.41
N THR A 148 2.53 6.01 4.64
CA THR A 148 1.78 5.33 5.71
C THR A 148 1.54 6.21 6.94
N GLY A 149 2.57 6.91 7.43
CA GLY A 149 2.56 7.61 8.72
C GLY A 149 2.32 9.11 8.64
N ASP A 150 2.79 9.77 7.58
CA ASP A 150 2.68 11.21 7.42
C ASP A 150 1.25 11.67 7.10
N SER A 151 1.04 12.97 7.17
CA SER A 151 -0.28 13.61 6.93
C SER A 151 -0.88 13.23 5.57
N TYR A 152 -0.07 13.15 4.52
CA TYR A 152 -0.51 12.67 3.20
C TYR A 152 -0.90 11.19 3.25
N GLY A 153 -0.04 10.34 3.77
CA GLY A 153 -0.27 8.89 3.83
C GLY A 153 -1.52 8.55 4.65
N ARG A 154 -1.71 9.18 5.80
CA ARG A 154 -2.90 9.00 6.64
C ARG A 154 -4.19 9.50 5.97
N ARG A 155 -4.14 10.61 5.25
CA ARG A 155 -5.32 11.09 4.48
C ARG A 155 -5.65 10.13 3.34
N GLN A 156 -4.66 9.62 2.63
CA GLN A 156 -4.86 8.65 1.56
C GLN A 156 -5.44 7.34 2.10
N GLN A 157 -4.92 6.84 3.23
CA GLN A 157 -5.46 5.67 3.91
C GLN A 157 -6.93 5.85 4.30
N LEU A 158 -7.27 7.00 4.87
CA LEU A 158 -8.66 7.34 5.23
C LEU A 158 -9.55 7.42 3.99
N TYR A 159 -9.06 8.02 2.91
CA TYR A 159 -9.75 8.06 1.63
C TYR A 159 -10.07 6.66 1.11
N GLU A 160 -9.08 5.78 1.05
CA GLU A 160 -9.24 4.41 0.56
C GLU A 160 -10.24 3.61 1.39
N ARG A 161 -10.19 3.76 2.70
CA ARG A 161 -11.12 3.10 3.61
C ARG A 161 -12.57 3.57 3.42
N LEU A 162 -12.79 4.86 3.25
CA LEU A 162 -14.12 5.47 3.26
C LEU A 162 -14.69 5.77 1.86
N HIS A 163 -13.84 5.90 0.84
CA HIS A 163 -14.27 6.21 -0.52
C HIS A 163 -15.25 5.18 -1.09
N SER A 164 -15.04 3.92 -0.80
CA SER A 164 -15.96 2.85 -1.19
C SER A 164 -17.19 2.74 -0.30
N GLY A 165 -17.32 3.58 0.74
CA GLY A 165 -18.35 3.57 1.76
C GLY A 165 -17.95 2.79 3.01
N ASP A 166 -18.64 3.04 4.11
CA ASP A 166 -18.41 2.33 5.37
C ASP A 166 -18.60 0.82 5.20
N ALA A 167 -17.69 0.02 5.80
CA ALA A 167 -17.70 -1.43 5.68
C ALA A 167 -19.01 -2.07 6.18
N GLU A 168 -19.66 -1.49 7.18
CA GLU A 168 -20.92 -2.01 7.72
C GLU A 168 -22.10 -1.71 6.77
N VAL A 169 -22.09 -0.53 6.13
CA VAL A 169 -23.08 -0.18 5.11
C VAL A 169 -22.93 -1.09 3.88
N VAL A 170 -21.71 -1.42 3.49
CA VAL A 170 -21.43 -2.31 2.36
C VAL A 170 -21.91 -3.75 2.62
N LYS A 171 -21.86 -4.20 3.88
CA LYS A 171 -22.38 -5.54 4.24
C LYS A 171 -23.91 -5.63 4.22
N ALA A 172 -24.58 -4.50 4.46
CA ALA A 172 -26.05 -4.46 4.57
C ALA A 172 -26.78 -4.36 3.22
N GLY A 173 -26.06 -4.11 2.11
CA GLY A 173 -26.58 -3.98 0.75
C GLY A 173 -26.30 -5.15 -0.12
#